data_b73b2095e0fa25347152551379ca2b7f
#
_entry.id   b73b2095e0fa25347152551379ca2b7f
#
_cell.length_a   1.000
_cell.length_b   1.000
_cell.length_c   1.000
_cell.angle_alpha   90.00
_cell.angle_beta   90.00
_cell.angle_gamma   90.00
#
_symmetry.space_group_name_H-M   'P 1'
#
loop_
_entity.id
_entity.type
_entity.pdbx_description
1 polymer ?
#
loop_
_entity_poly.entity_id
_entity_poly.type
_entity_poly.pdbx_seq_one_letter_code
_entity_poly.pdbx_strand_id
1 'polypeptide(L)'
;MNSPTSSPPVALIKQVGVVGAGTMGQGIAHVCALAGFEVKLYDVTLSAALAGKAKIEKNLETGVAKGKVSAAQREGAMALVTCVEALAALSGCQLVIEAVPEKLALKQELFSTLSGLCAPEAILASNTSSLSLTEIAAAATNPKRVVGLHFFNPVHLMKLLEIVRAFQTSDETVEAVKAFGTAIKKELIVVKDSPGFASSRLGVALGLEATRMLEEGVASAADIDRAMKHGYGHPMGPLELGDLVGLDVRLAIAEYLYAETGSPTFRPPQLLKKMVRAGKLGKKSGEGFYTY
;
A
#
# COMPACT_ATOMS: atom_id res chain seq x y z
N MET A 1 21.46 -4.76 39.36
CA MET A 1 22.21 -4.24 38.18
C MET A 1 21.81 -5.11 37.00
N ASN A 2 20.79 -4.68 36.25
CA ASN A 2 20.38 -5.38 35.02
C ASN A 2 21.22 -4.85 33.88
N SER A 3 22.12 -5.69 33.36
CA SER A 3 22.83 -5.41 32.13
C SER A 3 21.81 -5.22 30.98
N PRO A 4 21.96 -4.21 30.12
CA PRO A 4 21.12 -4.10 28.94
C PRO A 4 21.47 -5.29 28.04
N THR A 5 20.49 -6.17 27.80
CA THR A 5 20.57 -7.20 26.76
C THR A 5 20.67 -6.46 25.44
N SER A 6 21.87 -6.43 24.85
CA SER A 6 22.06 -5.93 23.50
C SER A 6 21.24 -6.78 22.55
N SER A 7 20.17 -6.21 22.01
CA SER A 7 19.42 -6.83 20.92
C SER A 7 20.40 -7.14 19.78
N PRO A 8 20.29 -8.31 19.13
CA PRO A 8 21.14 -8.62 17.99
C PRO A 8 20.98 -7.54 16.92
N PRO A 9 22.06 -7.19 16.20
CA PRO A 9 22.00 -6.15 15.19
C PRO A 9 20.93 -6.46 14.17
N VAL A 10 20.07 -5.47 13.89
CA VAL A 10 19.05 -5.56 12.83
C VAL A 10 19.75 -5.96 11.55
N ALA A 11 19.41 -7.13 10.98
CA ALA A 11 20.03 -7.59 9.74
C ALA A 11 19.84 -6.52 8.67
N LEU A 12 20.94 -6.07 8.07
CA LEU A 12 20.91 -5.05 7.04
C LEU A 12 20.15 -5.57 5.82
N ILE A 13 19.02 -4.95 5.50
CA ILE A 13 18.26 -5.29 4.29
C ILE A 13 19.10 -4.87 3.08
N LYS A 14 19.43 -5.81 2.20
CA LYS A 14 20.13 -5.59 0.93
C LYS A 14 19.30 -6.09 -0.24
N GLN A 15 18.59 -7.20 -0.07
CA GLN A 15 17.79 -7.83 -1.08
C GLN A 15 16.32 -7.86 -0.68
N VAL A 16 15.46 -7.35 -1.55
CA VAL A 16 14.02 -7.23 -1.35
C VAL A 16 13.29 -8.13 -2.35
N GLY A 17 12.45 -9.03 -1.85
CA GLY A 17 11.48 -9.76 -2.67
C GLY A 17 10.19 -8.94 -2.80
N VAL A 18 9.62 -8.89 -3.99
CA VAL A 18 8.29 -8.30 -4.21
C VAL A 18 7.41 -9.35 -4.86
N VAL A 19 6.30 -9.67 -4.21
CA VAL A 19 5.32 -10.67 -4.67
C VAL A 19 4.09 -9.98 -5.21
N GLY A 20 3.81 -10.16 -6.49
CA GLY A 20 2.82 -9.43 -7.27
C GLY A 20 3.47 -8.27 -8.04
N ALA A 21 3.42 -8.32 -9.36
CA ALA A 21 4.00 -7.31 -10.28
C ALA A 21 2.94 -6.34 -10.85
N GLY A 22 1.76 -6.30 -10.22
CA GLY A 22 0.69 -5.35 -10.55
C GLY A 22 1.06 -3.89 -10.27
N THR A 23 0.08 -3.01 -10.26
CA THR A 23 0.28 -1.55 -10.08
C THR A 23 1.08 -1.21 -8.83
N MET A 24 0.79 -1.86 -7.70
CA MET A 24 1.51 -1.58 -6.46
C MET A 24 2.89 -2.24 -6.45
N GLY A 25 2.99 -3.54 -6.77
CA GLY A 25 4.26 -4.26 -6.68
C GLY A 25 5.33 -3.74 -7.63
N GLN A 26 4.99 -3.39 -8.88
CA GLN A 26 5.94 -2.70 -9.77
C GLN A 26 6.43 -1.37 -9.19
N GLY A 27 5.52 -0.60 -8.55
CA GLY A 27 5.87 0.67 -7.93
C GLY A 27 6.77 0.50 -6.71
N ILE A 28 6.54 -0.54 -5.89
CA ILE A 28 7.38 -0.89 -4.75
C ILE A 28 8.76 -1.34 -5.24
N ALA A 29 8.82 -2.24 -6.22
CA ALA A 29 10.07 -2.68 -6.84
C ALA A 29 10.88 -1.51 -7.43
N HIS A 30 10.19 -0.57 -8.08
CA HIS A 30 10.78 0.67 -8.63
C HIS A 30 11.52 1.48 -7.55
N VAL A 31 10.84 1.81 -6.45
CA VAL A 31 11.45 2.67 -5.40
C VAL A 31 12.55 1.94 -4.65
N CYS A 32 12.44 0.62 -4.47
CA CYS A 32 13.50 -0.20 -3.89
C CYS A 32 14.76 -0.21 -4.76
N ALA A 33 14.61 -0.48 -6.06
CA ALA A 33 15.74 -0.52 -7.00
C ALA A 33 16.40 0.87 -7.15
N LEU A 34 15.59 1.94 -7.20
CA LEU A 34 16.12 3.31 -7.28
C LEU A 34 16.88 3.73 -6.01
N ALA A 35 16.58 3.10 -4.87
CA ALA A 35 17.31 3.29 -3.61
C ALA A 35 18.53 2.38 -3.47
N GLY A 36 18.82 1.52 -4.47
CA GLY A 36 20.00 0.67 -4.50
C GLY A 36 19.82 -0.73 -3.91
N PHE A 37 18.59 -1.15 -3.61
CA PHE A 37 18.29 -2.53 -3.18
C PHE A 37 18.25 -3.47 -4.37
N GLU A 38 18.82 -4.67 -4.21
CA GLU A 38 18.57 -5.78 -5.13
C GLU A 38 17.10 -6.21 -5.00
N VAL A 39 16.39 -6.31 -6.13
CA VAL A 39 14.97 -6.63 -6.15
C VAL A 39 14.71 -7.90 -6.93
N LYS A 40 14.07 -8.87 -6.29
CA LYS A 40 13.49 -10.05 -6.94
C LYS A 40 11.99 -9.83 -7.09
N LEU A 41 11.54 -9.66 -8.32
CA LEU A 41 10.14 -9.43 -8.67
C LEU A 41 9.49 -10.75 -9.11
N TYR A 42 8.51 -11.21 -8.36
CA TYR A 42 7.74 -12.42 -8.63
C TYR A 42 6.28 -12.08 -8.96
N ASP A 43 5.71 -12.83 -9.89
CA ASP A 43 4.26 -12.91 -10.10
C ASP A 43 3.89 -14.35 -10.47
N VAL A 44 2.60 -14.69 -10.52
CA VAL A 44 2.08 -16.04 -10.83
C VAL A 44 2.58 -16.58 -12.18
N THR A 45 2.99 -15.71 -13.08
CA THR A 45 3.69 -16.05 -14.32
C THR A 45 4.89 -15.15 -14.51
N LEU A 46 5.97 -15.68 -15.10
CA LEU A 46 7.14 -14.88 -15.48
C LEU A 46 6.75 -13.74 -16.43
N SER A 47 5.81 -13.97 -17.33
CA SER A 47 5.30 -12.93 -18.24
C SER A 47 4.70 -11.74 -17.49
N ALA A 48 3.94 -11.98 -16.41
CA ALA A 48 3.39 -10.90 -15.57
C ALA A 48 4.50 -10.14 -14.83
N ALA A 49 5.52 -10.84 -14.32
CA ALA A 49 6.68 -10.21 -13.68
C ALA A 49 7.47 -9.34 -14.68
N LEU A 50 7.71 -9.85 -15.89
CA LEU A 50 8.37 -9.11 -16.98
C LEU A 50 7.56 -7.88 -17.43
N ALA A 51 6.24 -8.00 -17.52
CA ALA A 51 5.36 -6.87 -17.82
C ALA A 51 5.43 -5.80 -16.71
N GLY A 52 5.54 -6.22 -15.45
CA GLY A 52 5.79 -5.31 -14.31
C GLY A 52 7.13 -4.59 -14.44
N LYS A 53 8.21 -5.32 -14.77
CA LYS A 53 9.54 -4.74 -14.99
C LYS A 53 9.55 -3.73 -16.14
N ALA A 54 8.86 -4.02 -17.26
CA ALA A 54 8.74 -3.09 -18.38
C ALA A 54 8.02 -1.78 -17.99
N LYS A 55 7.02 -1.86 -17.09
CA LYS A 55 6.37 -0.64 -16.55
C LYS A 55 7.29 0.16 -15.63
N ILE A 56 8.16 -0.50 -14.84
CA ILE A 56 9.20 0.19 -14.05
C ILE A 56 10.12 0.97 -15.00
N GLU A 57 10.60 0.33 -16.06
CA GLU A 57 11.46 0.97 -17.06
C GLU A 57 10.81 2.21 -17.67
N LYS A 58 9.57 2.09 -18.14
CA LYS A 58 8.80 3.21 -18.70
C LYS A 58 8.62 4.37 -17.69
N ASN A 59 8.38 4.06 -16.41
CA ASN A 59 8.26 5.09 -15.37
C ASN A 59 9.59 5.80 -15.14
N LEU A 60 10.71 5.07 -15.13
CA LEU A 60 12.05 5.63 -15.01
C LEU A 60 12.42 6.50 -16.23
N GLU A 61 12.09 6.07 -17.44
CA GLU A 61 12.26 6.88 -18.67
C GLU A 61 11.50 8.19 -18.59
N THR A 62 10.24 8.13 -18.12
CA THR A 62 9.44 9.33 -17.87
C THR A 62 10.10 10.24 -16.81
N GLY A 63 10.71 9.64 -15.79
CA GLY A 63 11.48 10.34 -14.76
C GLY A 63 12.71 11.06 -15.35
N VAL A 64 13.44 10.38 -16.23
CA VAL A 64 14.60 10.97 -16.94
C VAL A 64 14.16 12.14 -17.83
N ALA A 65 13.12 11.94 -18.65
CA ALA A 65 12.58 12.99 -19.52
C ALA A 65 12.12 14.24 -18.75
N LYS A 66 11.68 14.08 -17.49
CA LYS A 66 11.27 15.17 -16.59
C LYS A 66 12.42 15.72 -15.71
N GLY A 67 13.65 15.25 -15.89
CA GLY A 67 14.80 15.64 -15.06
C GLY A 67 14.70 15.26 -13.58
N LYS A 68 13.88 14.26 -13.24
CA LYS A 68 13.70 13.77 -11.86
C LYS A 68 14.64 12.61 -11.51
N VAL A 69 15.14 11.89 -12.50
CA VAL A 69 16.05 10.75 -12.42
C VAL A 69 17.13 10.95 -13.48
N SER A 70 18.41 10.67 -13.18
CA SER A 70 19.45 10.68 -14.20
C SER A 70 19.45 9.38 -15.03
N ALA A 71 20.03 9.39 -16.22
CA ALA A 71 20.18 8.19 -17.04
C ALA A 71 20.97 7.09 -16.29
N ALA A 72 22.02 7.45 -15.58
CA ALA A 72 22.82 6.51 -14.76
C ALA A 72 21.99 5.90 -13.63
N GLN A 73 21.13 6.68 -12.96
CA GLN A 73 20.23 6.16 -11.94
C GLN A 73 19.21 5.18 -12.54
N ARG A 74 18.67 5.46 -13.74
CA ARG A 74 17.76 4.54 -14.45
C ARG A 74 18.47 3.22 -14.73
N GLU A 75 19.66 3.26 -15.34
CA GLU A 75 20.43 2.06 -15.69
C GLU A 75 20.77 1.24 -14.44
N GLY A 76 21.27 1.89 -13.40
CA GLY A 76 21.59 1.24 -12.12
C GLY A 76 20.37 0.58 -11.48
N ALA A 77 19.24 1.26 -11.45
CA ALA A 77 17.99 0.71 -10.90
C ALA A 77 17.50 -0.50 -11.72
N MET A 78 17.51 -0.42 -13.05
CA MET A 78 17.08 -1.54 -13.91
C MET A 78 17.97 -2.77 -13.81
N ALA A 79 19.27 -2.59 -13.58
CA ALA A 79 20.21 -3.68 -13.35
C ALA A 79 19.92 -4.44 -12.03
N LEU A 80 19.35 -3.77 -11.04
CA LEU A 80 19.00 -4.35 -9.75
C LEU A 80 17.66 -5.12 -9.73
N VAL A 81 16.82 -5.02 -10.78
CA VAL A 81 15.54 -5.72 -10.84
C VAL A 81 15.65 -7.02 -11.62
N THR A 82 15.49 -8.14 -10.92
CA THR A 82 15.46 -9.49 -11.51
C THR A 82 14.05 -10.08 -11.38
N CYS A 83 13.45 -10.50 -12.50
CA CYS A 83 12.20 -11.27 -12.47
C CYS A 83 12.52 -12.74 -12.18
N VAL A 84 11.72 -13.35 -11.29
CA VAL A 84 11.92 -14.76 -10.87
C VAL A 84 10.64 -15.58 -11.11
N GLU A 85 10.80 -16.88 -11.40
CA GLU A 85 9.70 -17.77 -11.79
C GLU A 85 9.05 -18.49 -10.60
N ALA A 86 9.76 -18.58 -9.48
CA ALA A 86 9.28 -19.35 -8.32
C ALA A 86 9.47 -18.56 -7.03
N LEU A 87 8.54 -18.71 -6.08
CA LEU A 87 8.61 -18.12 -4.74
C LEU A 87 9.89 -18.55 -4.00
N ALA A 88 10.39 -19.78 -4.25
CA ALA A 88 11.63 -20.27 -3.65
C ALA A 88 12.86 -19.40 -3.96
N ALA A 89 12.86 -18.68 -5.09
CA ALA A 89 13.93 -17.73 -5.41
C ALA A 89 14.02 -16.55 -4.42
N LEU A 90 12.98 -16.32 -3.63
CA LEU A 90 12.94 -15.25 -2.62
C LEU A 90 13.59 -15.66 -1.29
N SER A 91 14.01 -16.91 -1.11
CA SER A 91 14.54 -17.46 0.15
C SER A 91 15.71 -16.67 0.75
N GLY A 92 16.52 -16.02 -0.08
CA GLY A 92 17.66 -15.18 0.35
C GLY A 92 17.29 -13.72 0.65
N CYS A 93 16.04 -13.30 0.45
CA CYS A 93 15.63 -11.93 0.71
C CYS A 93 15.49 -11.67 2.21
N GLN A 94 16.02 -10.54 2.70
CA GLN A 94 15.85 -10.11 4.09
C GLN A 94 14.51 -9.44 4.34
N LEU A 95 13.88 -8.93 3.28
CA LEU A 95 12.54 -8.36 3.30
C LEU A 95 11.77 -8.87 2.08
N VAL A 96 10.57 -9.42 2.31
CA VAL A 96 9.64 -9.78 1.23
C VAL A 96 8.36 -8.96 1.40
N ILE A 97 7.98 -8.21 0.37
CA ILE A 97 6.80 -7.34 0.36
C ILE A 97 5.75 -7.94 -0.57
N GLU A 98 4.60 -8.29 -0.01
CA GLU A 98 3.46 -8.82 -0.75
C GLU A 98 2.56 -7.67 -1.24
N ALA A 99 2.18 -7.74 -2.53
CA ALA A 99 1.28 -6.81 -3.20
C ALA A 99 0.30 -7.56 -4.15
N VAL A 100 -0.21 -8.72 -3.68
CA VAL A 100 -1.20 -9.53 -4.40
C VAL A 100 -2.63 -9.00 -4.17
N PRO A 101 -3.67 -9.52 -4.86
CA PRO A 101 -5.05 -9.08 -4.66
C PRO A 101 -5.50 -9.09 -3.20
N GLU A 102 -6.36 -8.14 -2.84
CA GLU A 102 -6.81 -7.88 -1.46
C GLU A 102 -7.84 -8.95 -1.01
N LYS A 103 -7.33 -10.17 -0.75
CA LYS A 103 -8.09 -11.34 -0.28
C LYS A 103 -7.36 -11.97 0.89
N LEU A 104 -7.98 -11.99 2.07
CA LEU A 104 -7.35 -12.45 3.31
C LEU A 104 -6.79 -13.88 3.19
N ALA A 105 -7.60 -14.83 2.73
CA ALA A 105 -7.18 -16.22 2.60
C ALA A 105 -5.96 -16.40 1.68
N LEU A 106 -5.90 -15.65 0.55
CA LEU A 106 -4.76 -15.67 -0.35
C LEU A 106 -3.48 -15.15 0.34
N LYS A 107 -3.61 -14.07 1.11
CA LYS A 107 -2.47 -13.51 1.85
C LYS A 107 -1.99 -14.44 2.96
N GLN A 108 -2.90 -15.08 3.69
CA GLN A 108 -2.58 -16.06 4.73
C GLN A 108 -1.83 -17.27 4.14
N GLU A 109 -2.31 -17.85 3.04
CA GLU A 109 -1.64 -18.96 2.34
C GLU A 109 -0.24 -18.54 1.86
N LEU A 110 -0.11 -17.36 1.29
CA LEU A 110 1.17 -16.84 0.82
C LEU A 110 2.14 -16.62 1.99
N PHE A 111 1.71 -16.04 3.11
CA PHE A 111 2.57 -15.81 4.28
C PHE A 111 3.00 -17.12 4.94
N SER A 112 2.11 -18.11 5.01
CA SER A 112 2.46 -19.46 5.43
C SER A 112 3.56 -20.07 4.55
N THR A 113 3.40 -19.97 3.22
CA THR A 113 4.38 -20.46 2.24
C THR A 113 5.72 -19.73 2.35
N LEU A 114 5.70 -18.38 2.36
CA LEU A 114 6.91 -17.57 2.44
C LEU A 114 7.68 -17.79 3.74
N SER A 115 6.97 -17.97 4.87
CA SER A 115 7.62 -18.22 6.15
C SER A 115 8.30 -19.60 6.22
N GLY A 116 7.90 -20.56 5.38
CA GLY A 116 8.59 -21.83 5.20
C GLY A 116 9.76 -21.80 4.23
N LEU A 117 9.78 -20.82 3.32
CA LEU A 117 10.83 -20.66 2.28
C LEU A 117 11.95 -19.72 2.69
N CYS A 118 11.62 -18.63 3.39
CA CYS A 118 12.58 -17.60 3.77
C CYS A 118 13.26 -17.93 5.10
N ALA A 119 14.40 -17.30 5.34
CA ALA A 119 15.10 -17.44 6.62
C ALA A 119 14.20 -16.95 7.79
N PRO A 120 14.30 -17.55 9.00
CA PRO A 120 13.48 -17.16 10.15
C PRO A 120 13.59 -15.67 10.53
N GLU A 121 14.70 -15.02 10.17
CA GLU A 121 15.00 -13.61 10.42
C GLU A 121 14.44 -12.70 9.33
N ALA A 122 14.01 -13.25 8.20
CA ALA A 122 13.44 -12.46 7.11
C ALA A 122 12.14 -11.77 7.56
N ILE A 123 11.97 -10.53 7.14
CA ILE A 123 10.75 -9.77 7.39
C ILE A 123 9.78 -10.04 6.26
N LEU A 124 8.56 -10.42 6.61
CA LEU A 124 7.46 -10.56 5.68
C LEU A 124 6.52 -9.36 5.82
N ALA A 125 6.33 -8.60 4.77
CA ALA A 125 5.52 -7.40 4.79
C ALA A 125 4.32 -7.51 3.86
N SER A 126 3.13 -7.05 4.31
CA SER A 126 1.95 -6.94 3.45
C SER A 126 1.70 -5.49 3.07
N ASN A 127 1.39 -5.25 1.78
CA ASN A 127 0.92 -3.95 1.31
C ASN A 127 -0.62 -3.83 1.37
N THR A 128 -1.28 -4.62 2.22
CA THR A 128 -2.73 -4.48 2.43
C THR A 128 -3.10 -3.05 2.81
N SER A 129 -4.28 -2.60 2.36
CA SER A 129 -4.81 -1.27 2.69
C SER A 129 -5.87 -1.30 3.80
N SER A 130 -6.41 -2.49 4.12
CA SER A 130 -7.57 -2.59 5.01
C SER A 130 -7.71 -3.91 5.75
N LEU A 131 -7.12 -5.02 5.25
CA LEU A 131 -7.25 -6.33 5.90
C LEU A 131 -6.47 -6.38 7.22
N SER A 132 -6.96 -7.18 8.16
CA SER A 132 -6.30 -7.42 9.44
C SER A 132 -4.90 -8.01 9.25
N LEU A 133 -3.91 -7.21 9.56
CA LEU A 133 -2.52 -7.65 9.52
C LEU A 133 -2.22 -8.68 10.60
N THR A 134 -2.91 -8.61 11.72
CA THR A 134 -2.81 -9.59 12.82
C THR A 134 -3.24 -10.99 12.36
N GLU A 135 -4.30 -11.09 11.54
CA GLU A 135 -4.74 -12.35 10.96
C GLU A 135 -3.76 -12.87 9.90
N ILE A 136 -3.20 -11.98 9.08
CA ILE A 136 -2.14 -12.35 8.13
C ILE A 136 -0.90 -12.85 8.87
N ALA A 137 -0.48 -12.15 9.92
CA ALA A 137 0.69 -12.51 10.74
C ALA A 137 0.52 -13.86 11.44
N ALA A 138 -0.70 -14.20 11.88
CA ALA A 138 -0.98 -15.46 12.53
C ALA A 138 -0.76 -16.69 11.62
N ALA A 139 -0.77 -16.53 10.30
CA ALA A 139 -0.48 -17.59 9.35
C ALA A 139 1.03 -17.83 9.13
N ALA A 140 1.90 -16.94 9.58
CA ALA A 140 3.34 -17.07 9.45
C ALA A 140 3.96 -17.84 10.61
N THR A 141 5.04 -18.60 10.37
CA THR A 141 5.78 -19.37 11.40
C THR A 141 6.42 -18.44 12.44
N ASN A 142 6.86 -17.24 12.02
CA ASN A 142 7.42 -16.24 12.92
C ASN A 142 6.64 -14.90 12.81
N PRO A 143 5.47 -14.80 13.47
CA PRO A 143 4.59 -13.64 13.37
C PRO A 143 5.24 -12.34 13.91
N LYS A 144 6.29 -12.44 14.74
CA LYS A 144 7.05 -11.27 15.21
C LYS A 144 7.78 -10.54 14.10
N ARG A 145 8.05 -11.23 12.98
CA ARG A 145 8.72 -10.69 11.78
C ARG A 145 7.74 -10.27 10.69
N VAL A 146 6.43 -10.27 10.97
CA VAL A 146 5.39 -9.79 10.05
C VAL A 146 5.04 -8.34 10.37
N VAL A 147 4.90 -7.51 9.32
CA VAL A 147 4.58 -6.08 9.42
C VAL A 147 3.77 -5.63 8.20
N GLY A 148 2.97 -4.59 8.33
CA GLY A 148 2.36 -3.91 7.19
C GLY A 148 3.26 -2.82 6.65
N LEU A 149 3.40 -2.76 5.34
CA LEU A 149 4.04 -1.66 4.62
C LEU A 149 3.04 -1.13 3.60
N HIS A 150 2.15 -0.25 4.06
CA HIS A 150 1.09 0.30 3.23
C HIS A 150 1.61 1.49 2.41
N PHE A 151 1.86 1.22 1.13
CA PHE A 151 2.25 2.21 0.13
C PHE A 151 1.02 2.82 -0.56
N PHE A 152 1.20 4.00 -1.14
CA PHE A 152 0.15 4.73 -1.85
C PHE A 152 0.46 4.83 -3.34
N ASN A 153 -0.57 4.69 -4.17
CA ASN A 153 -0.46 4.78 -5.62
C ASN A 153 -0.48 6.25 -6.10
N PRO A 154 0.42 6.69 -7.00
CA PRO A 154 1.59 5.98 -7.53
C PRO A 154 2.77 5.94 -6.53
N VAL A 155 3.34 4.75 -6.30
CA VAL A 155 4.34 4.54 -5.23
C VAL A 155 5.55 5.46 -5.34
N HIS A 156 6.02 5.73 -6.55
CA HIS A 156 7.20 6.59 -6.80
C HIS A 156 6.93 8.10 -6.61
N LEU A 157 5.65 8.50 -6.54
CA LEU A 157 5.25 9.91 -6.34
C LEU A 157 4.79 10.19 -4.90
N MET A 158 4.09 9.22 -4.30
CA MET A 158 3.53 9.37 -2.96
C MET A 158 4.62 9.25 -1.91
N LYS A 159 4.70 10.22 -1.02
CA LYS A 159 5.74 10.26 0.01
C LYS A 159 5.46 9.36 1.21
N LEU A 160 4.19 9.18 1.56
CA LEU A 160 3.79 8.46 2.77
C LEU A 160 4.01 6.95 2.66
N LEU A 161 4.52 6.37 3.75
CA LEU A 161 4.52 4.94 4.02
C LEU A 161 3.96 4.72 5.43
N GLU A 162 2.83 4.02 5.55
CA GLU A 162 2.32 3.58 6.84
C GLU A 162 2.95 2.23 7.20
N ILE A 163 3.68 2.21 8.29
CA ILE A 163 4.18 0.99 8.93
C ILE A 163 3.10 0.51 9.89
N VAL A 164 2.45 -0.59 9.52
CA VAL A 164 1.34 -1.13 10.31
C VAL A 164 1.85 -2.26 11.20
N ARG A 165 1.64 -2.11 12.47
CA ARG A 165 2.09 -3.01 13.51
C ARG A 165 0.99 -4.00 13.85
N ALA A 166 1.12 -5.28 13.45
CA ALA A 166 0.26 -6.36 13.92
C ALA A 166 0.41 -6.55 15.43
N PHE A 167 -0.51 -7.25 16.06
CA PHE A 167 -0.44 -7.53 17.49
C PHE A 167 0.86 -8.25 17.88
N GLN A 168 1.39 -9.09 17.00
CA GLN A 168 2.58 -9.90 17.21
C GLN A 168 3.90 -9.22 16.80
N THR A 169 3.85 -8.16 15.98
CA THR A 169 5.04 -7.52 15.40
C THR A 169 6.00 -7.02 16.48
N SER A 170 7.27 -7.41 16.40
CA SER A 170 8.28 -6.98 17.37
C SER A 170 8.80 -5.56 17.10
N ASP A 171 9.38 -4.93 18.13
CA ASP A 171 9.98 -3.61 18.01
C ASP A 171 11.17 -3.62 17.05
N GLU A 172 11.98 -4.68 17.05
CA GLU A 172 13.11 -4.86 16.14
C GLU A 172 12.66 -4.88 14.68
N THR A 173 11.53 -5.52 14.41
CA THR A 173 10.94 -5.55 13.05
C THR A 173 10.50 -4.15 12.63
N VAL A 174 9.85 -3.41 13.52
CA VAL A 174 9.44 -2.02 13.25
C VAL A 174 10.66 -1.13 12.97
N GLU A 175 11.72 -1.21 13.79
CA GLU A 175 12.92 -0.40 13.58
C GLU A 175 13.64 -0.77 12.27
N ALA A 176 13.70 -2.06 11.91
CA ALA A 176 14.28 -2.49 10.65
C ALA A 176 13.54 -1.89 9.42
N VAL A 177 12.21 -1.92 9.43
CA VAL A 177 11.43 -1.37 8.31
C VAL A 177 11.36 0.16 8.33
N LYS A 178 11.56 0.82 9.47
CA LYS A 178 11.76 2.28 9.52
C LYS A 178 13.06 2.66 8.81
N ALA A 179 14.15 1.96 9.09
CA ALA A 179 15.42 2.17 8.39
C ALA A 179 15.27 1.95 6.87
N PHE A 180 14.60 0.87 6.47
CA PHE A 180 14.26 0.60 5.06
C PHE A 180 13.41 1.73 4.45
N GLY A 181 12.33 2.14 5.11
CA GLY A 181 11.45 3.21 4.63
C GLY A 181 12.17 4.55 4.45
N THR A 182 13.09 4.87 5.36
CA THR A 182 13.97 6.04 5.24
C THR A 182 14.91 5.93 4.04
N ALA A 183 15.50 4.74 3.81
CA ALA A 183 16.40 4.51 2.69
C ALA A 183 15.71 4.68 1.32
N ILE A 184 14.42 4.30 1.21
CA ILE A 184 13.59 4.53 0.02
C ILE A 184 12.94 5.93 0.00
N LYS A 185 13.37 6.85 0.87
CA LYS A 185 12.96 8.26 0.94
C LYS A 185 11.46 8.47 1.16
N LYS A 186 10.86 7.67 2.05
CA LYS A 186 9.46 7.83 2.47
C LYS A 186 9.35 8.59 3.78
N GLU A 187 8.27 9.36 3.92
CA GLU A 187 7.79 9.89 5.18
C GLU A 187 7.04 8.78 5.93
N LEU A 188 7.47 8.48 7.14
CA LEU A 188 7.03 7.30 7.88
C LEU A 188 6.05 7.66 8.98
N ILE A 189 4.96 6.91 9.07
CA ILE A 189 4.15 6.85 10.27
C ILE A 189 4.05 5.41 10.73
N VAL A 190 4.02 5.20 12.04
CA VAL A 190 3.82 3.88 12.64
C VAL A 190 2.43 3.85 13.26
N VAL A 191 1.63 2.89 12.86
CA VAL A 191 0.25 2.73 13.32
C VAL A 191 0.03 1.30 13.82
N LYS A 192 -0.91 1.11 14.72
CA LYS A 192 -1.37 -0.22 15.13
C LYS A 192 -2.31 -0.78 14.07
N ASP A 193 -2.32 -2.12 13.95
CA ASP A 193 -3.31 -2.83 13.16
C ASP A 193 -4.72 -2.51 13.69
N SER A 194 -5.44 -1.76 12.90
CA SER A 194 -6.81 -1.31 13.17
C SER A 194 -7.52 -1.10 11.83
N PRO A 195 -8.82 -1.37 11.73
CA PRO A 195 -9.54 -1.24 10.47
C PRO A 195 -9.30 0.11 9.78
N GLY A 196 -8.76 0.07 8.56
CA GLY A 196 -8.42 1.24 7.74
C GLY A 196 -7.18 2.01 8.18
N PHE A 197 -6.40 1.50 9.15
CA PHE A 197 -5.18 2.13 9.67
C PHE A 197 -5.40 3.60 10.05
N ALA A 198 -4.52 4.53 9.67
CA ALA A 198 -4.76 5.94 9.88
C ALA A 198 -5.33 6.63 8.63
N SER A 199 -4.67 6.47 7.48
CA SER A 199 -4.99 7.25 6.28
C SER A 199 -6.30 6.82 5.62
N SER A 200 -6.52 5.51 5.43
CA SER A 200 -7.76 5.01 4.83
C SER A 200 -8.96 5.30 5.72
N ARG A 201 -8.80 5.15 7.04
CA ARG A 201 -9.84 5.45 8.03
C ARG A 201 -10.29 6.90 7.97
N LEU A 202 -9.34 7.86 8.00
CA LEU A 202 -9.63 9.29 7.92
C LEU A 202 -10.18 9.68 6.55
N GLY A 203 -9.57 9.18 5.48
CA GLY A 203 -9.99 9.48 4.11
C GLY A 203 -11.39 8.98 3.79
N VAL A 204 -11.77 7.79 4.30
CA VAL A 204 -13.14 7.27 4.16
C VAL A 204 -14.13 8.07 4.99
N ALA A 205 -13.82 8.37 6.26
CA ALA A 205 -14.71 9.16 7.11
C ALA A 205 -15.04 10.52 6.48
N LEU A 206 -14.02 11.24 6.00
CA LEU A 206 -14.19 12.53 5.34
C LEU A 206 -15.01 12.40 4.04
N GLY A 207 -14.70 11.40 3.20
CA GLY A 207 -15.42 11.17 1.94
C GLY A 207 -16.90 10.79 2.14
N LEU A 208 -17.20 9.98 3.17
CA LEU A 208 -18.58 9.62 3.51
C LEU A 208 -19.35 10.82 4.04
N GLU A 209 -18.74 11.66 4.87
CA GLU A 209 -19.37 12.88 5.37
C GLU A 209 -19.65 13.86 4.24
N ALA A 210 -18.71 14.09 3.35
CA ALA A 210 -18.92 14.90 2.16
C ALA A 210 -20.06 14.36 1.28
N THR A 211 -20.19 13.03 1.17
CA THR A 211 -21.29 12.40 0.44
C THR A 211 -22.64 12.60 1.15
N ARG A 212 -22.70 12.56 2.50
CA ARG A 212 -23.91 12.87 3.28
C ARG A 212 -24.34 14.32 3.08
N MET A 213 -23.40 15.26 3.17
CA MET A 213 -23.67 16.69 2.91
C MET A 213 -24.30 16.90 1.51
N LEU A 214 -23.80 16.20 0.50
CA LEU A 214 -24.39 16.26 -0.84
C LEU A 214 -25.77 15.62 -0.89
N GLU A 215 -25.98 14.46 -0.26
CA GLU A 215 -27.27 13.77 -0.17
C GLU A 215 -28.34 14.60 0.53
N GLU A 216 -27.95 15.31 1.58
CA GLU A 216 -28.81 16.19 2.39
C GLU A 216 -29.05 17.56 1.75
N GLY A 217 -28.37 17.86 0.64
CA GLY A 217 -28.52 19.14 -0.07
C GLY A 217 -27.88 20.33 0.66
N VAL A 218 -26.90 20.09 1.53
CA VAL A 218 -26.16 21.16 2.24
C VAL A 218 -25.43 22.07 1.26
N ALA A 219 -24.78 21.51 0.25
CA ALA A 219 -24.12 22.28 -0.83
C ALA A 219 -23.91 21.40 -2.08
N SER A 220 -23.53 22.05 -3.19
CA SER A 220 -23.13 21.33 -4.39
C SER A 220 -21.82 20.56 -4.18
N ALA A 221 -21.57 19.50 -4.98
CA ALA A 221 -20.31 18.77 -4.95
C ALA A 221 -19.09 19.69 -5.09
N ALA A 222 -19.19 20.66 -6.00
CA ALA A 222 -18.13 21.63 -6.25
C ALA A 222 -17.87 22.55 -5.03
N ASP A 223 -18.91 22.93 -4.29
CA ASP A 223 -18.76 23.81 -3.12
C ASP A 223 -18.20 23.06 -1.92
N ILE A 224 -18.64 21.79 -1.70
CA ILE A 224 -18.08 20.92 -0.66
C ILE A 224 -16.58 20.73 -0.90
N ASP A 225 -16.18 20.41 -2.13
CA ASP A 225 -14.77 20.21 -2.48
C ASP A 225 -13.96 21.51 -2.37
N ARG A 226 -14.52 22.65 -2.78
CA ARG A 226 -13.89 23.99 -2.60
C ARG A 226 -13.66 24.33 -1.13
N ALA A 227 -14.60 24.01 -0.25
CA ALA A 227 -14.46 24.24 1.18
C ALA A 227 -13.22 23.54 1.75
N MET A 228 -12.99 22.29 1.37
CA MET A 228 -11.80 21.53 1.83
C MET A 228 -10.51 22.00 1.14
N LYS A 229 -10.56 22.33 -0.16
CA LYS A 229 -9.39 22.82 -0.89
C LYS A 229 -8.91 24.18 -0.38
N HIS A 230 -9.82 25.11 -0.17
CA HIS A 230 -9.47 26.50 0.17
C HIS A 230 -9.56 26.82 1.67
N GLY A 231 -10.42 26.13 2.41
CA GLY A 231 -10.53 26.29 3.86
C GLY A 231 -9.49 25.52 4.66
N TYR A 232 -9.10 24.33 4.16
CA TYR A 232 -8.17 23.44 4.86
C TYR A 232 -6.88 23.12 4.08
N GLY A 233 -6.71 23.66 2.87
CA GLY A 233 -5.50 23.48 2.05
C GLY A 233 -5.36 22.07 1.47
N HIS A 234 -6.45 21.32 1.30
CA HIS A 234 -6.40 20.01 0.66
C HIS A 234 -6.05 20.17 -0.82
N PRO A 235 -5.14 19.34 -1.37
CA PRO A 235 -4.78 19.41 -2.79
C PRO A 235 -5.95 18.99 -3.70
N MET A 236 -6.90 18.22 -3.18
CA MET A 236 -8.08 17.71 -3.88
C MET A 236 -9.24 17.63 -2.88
N GLY A 237 -10.45 17.94 -3.33
CA GLY A 237 -11.65 17.80 -2.51
C GLY A 237 -12.04 16.35 -2.25
N PRO A 238 -12.82 16.06 -1.20
CA PRO A 238 -13.15 14.69 -0.80
C PRO A 238 -14.01 13.93 -1.83
N LEU A 239 -14.90 14.62 -2.57
CA LEU A 239 -15.73 14.01 -3.60
C LEU A 239 -14.92 13.75 -4.87
N GLU A 240 -14.10 14.72 -5.30
CA GLU A 240 -13.15 14.54 -6.41
C GLU A 240 -12.16 13.40 -6.14
N LEU A 241 -11.66 13.29 -4.90
CA LEU A 241 -10.82 12.17 -4.46
C LEU A 241 -11.58 10.85 -4.47
N GLY A 242 -12.87 10.86 -4.12
CA GLY A 242 -13.76 9.71 -4.24
C GLY A 242 -13.82 9.19 -5.67
N ASP A 243 -14.05 10.07 -6.63
CA ASP A 243 -14.10 9.76 -8.07
C ASP A 243 -12.74 9.27 -8.61
N LEU A 244 -11.63 9.83 -8.13
CA LEU A 244 -10.29 9.41 -8.52
C LEU A 244 -9.98 7.98 -8.04
N VAL A 245 -10.33 7.63 -6.81
CA VAL A 245 -10.09 6.31 -6.22
C VAL A 245 -11.05 5.26 -6.80
N GLY A 246 -12.26 5.67 -7.09
CA GLY A 246 -13.38 4.84 -7.51
C GLY A 246 -14.41 4.63 -6.40
N LEU A 247 -15.67 4.93 -6.71
CA LEU A 247 -16.76 4.91 -5.74
C LEU A 247 -17.10 3.50 -5.26
N ASP A 248 -16.93 2.48 -6.10
CA ASP A 248 -17.03 1.07 -5.72
C ASP A 248 -15.96 0.66 -4.70
N VAL A 249 -14.72 1.11 -4.88
CA VAL A 249 -13.63 0.89 -3.92
C VAL A 249 -13.94 1.60 -2.60
N ARG A 250 -14.41 2.85 -2.66
CA ARG A 250 -14.83 3.62 -1.47
C ARG A 250 -15.97 2.93 -0.73
N LEU A 251 -16.97 2.42 -1.46
CA LEU A 251 -18.08 1.68 -0.87
C LEU A 251 -17.61 0.40 -0.17
N ALA A 252 -16.79 -0.40 -0.84
CA ALA A 252 -16.28 -1.66 -0.27
C ALA A 252 -15.47 -1.42 1.02
N ILE A 253 -14.59 -0.40 1.03
CA ILE A 253 -13.82 -0.04 2.23
C ILE A 253 -14.76 0.45 3.34
N ALA A 254 -15.75 1.28 3.03
CA ALA A 254 -16.70 1.79 4.01
C ALA A 254 -17.54 0.66 4.64
N GLU A 255 -18.01 -0.29 3.84
CA GLU A 255 -18.74 -1.47 4.32
C GLU A 255 -17.87 -2.35 5.22
N TYR A 256 -16.62 -2.59 4.84
CA TYR A 256 -15.65 -3.29 5.69
C TYR A 256 -15.42 -2.57 7.02
N LEU A 257 -15.12 -1.26 6.99
CA LEU A 257 -14.91 -0.47 8.21
C LEU A 257 -16.16 -0.43 9.10
N TYR A 258 -17.34 -0.38 8.51
CA TYR A 258 -18.59 -0.43 9.26
C TYR A 258 -18.80 -1.78 9.93
N ALA A 259 -18.54 -2.88 9.22
CA ALA A 259 -18.65 -4.22 9.77
C ALA A 259 -17.66 -4.47 10.92
N GLU A 260 -16.39 -4.04 10.76
CA GLU A 260 -15.36 -4.25 11.77
C GLU A 260 -15.50 -3.35 13.01
N THR A 261 -15.98 -2.13 12.83
CA THR A 261 -15.99 -1.14 13.93
C THR A 261 -17.36 -0.95 14.57
N GLY A 262 -18.45 -1.30 13.87
CA GLY A 262 -19.82 -0.97 14.28
C GLY A 262 -20.13 0.53 14.29
N SER A 263 -19.15 1.38 13.92
CA SER A 263 -19.29 2.83 14.02
C SER A 263 -20.18 3.40 12.91
N PRO A 264 -21.24 4.17 13.25
CA PRO A 264 -22.11 4.79 12.26
C PRO A 264 -21.38 5.76 11.31
N THR A 265 -20.20 6.26 11.69
CA THR A 265 -19.33 7.08 10.85
C THR A 265 -19.03 6.41 9.52
N PHE A 266 -18.86 5.08 9.52
CA PHE A 266 -18.50 4.31 8.32
C PHE A 266 -19.71 3.70 7.60
N ARG A 267 -20.93 3.93 8.09
CA ARG A 267 -22.14 3.49 7.41
C ARG A 267 -22.27 4.22 6.06
N PRO A 268 -22.22 3.49 4.91
CA PRO A 268 -22.27 4.15 3.61
C PRO A 268 -23.59 4.90 3.37
N PRO A 269 -23.55 6.17 2.92
CA PRO A 269 -24.74 6.91 2.49
C PRO A 269 -25.47 6.20 1.35
N GLN A 270 -26.80 6.40 1.26
CA GLN A 270 -27.58 5.79 0.21
C GLN A 270 -27.21 6.32 -1.18
N LEU A 271 -26.82 7.60 -1.28
CA LEU A 271 -26.33 8.20 -2.52
C LEU A 271 -25.14 7.41 -3.07
N LEU A 272 -24.12 7.11 -2.25
CA LEU A 272 -22.94 6.34 -2.68
C LEU A 272 -23.36 4.96 -3.22
N LYS A 273 -24.24 4.26 -2.50
CA LYS A 273 -24.76 2.94 -2.94
C LYS A 273 -25.51 3.03 -4.27
N LYS A 274 -26.34 4.06 -4.44
CA LYS A 274 -27.10 4.29 -5.68
C LYS A 274 -26.16 4.58 -6.85
N MET A 275 -25.16 5.43 -6.66
CA MET A 275 -24.17 5.76 -7.70
C MET A 275 -23.41 4.52 -8.16
N VAL A 276 -22.91 3.70 -7.23
CA VAL A 276 -22.21 2.46 -7.57
C VAL A 276 -23.12 1.49 -8.33
N ARG A 277 -24.38 1.31 -7.89
CA ARG A 277 -25.38 0.46 -8.59
C ARG A 277 -25.70 0.98 -9.98
N ALA A 278 -25.65 2.29 -10.18
CA ALA A 278 -25.87 2.94 -11.49
C ALA A 278 -24.64 2.91 -12.41
N GLY A 279 -23.52 2.30 -11.98
CA GLY A 279 -22.29 2.26 -12.75
C GLY A 279 -21.50 3.58 -12.77
N LYS A 280 -21.91 4.58 -11.97
CA LYS A 280 -21.19 5.83 -11.79
C LYS A 280 -20.05 5.62 -10.80
N LEU A 281 -18.91 5.14 -11.30
CA LEU A 281 -17.78 4.72 -10.47
C LEU A 281 -16.68 5.77 -10.36
N GLY A 282 -16.92 6.97 -10.84
CA GLY A 282 -15.96 8.06 -10.88
C GLY A 282 -15.16 8.09 -12.18
N LYS A 283 -13.93 8.57 -12.11
CA LYS A 283 -13.08 8.85 -13.26
C LYS A 283 -12.89 7.64 -14.18
N LYS A 284 -12.82 6.43 -13.64
CA LYS A 284 -12.64 5.20 -14.42
C LYS A 284 -13.84 4.81 -15.30
N SER A 285 -15.04 5.28 -14.96
CA SER A 285 -16.26 5.07 -15.75
C SER A 285 -16.69 6.33 -16.52
N GLY A 286 -15.93 7.43 -16.43
CA GLY A 286 -16.27 8.72 -17.04
C GLY A 286 -17.27 9.54 -16.25
N GLU A 287 -17.92 8.99 -15.24
CA GLU A 287 -18.92 9.67 -14.42
C GLU A 287 -18.90 9.18 -12.96
N GLY A 288 -18.97 10.14 -12.02
CA GLY A 288 -19.12 9.95 -10.59
C GLY A 288 -19.88 11.11 -9.99
N PHE A 289 -19.31 11.76 -8.97
CA PHE A 289 -19.79 13.07 -8.50
C PHE A 289 -19.58 14.16 -9.55
N TYR A 290 -18.65 13.92 -10.47
CA TYR A 290 -18.33 14.77 -11.63
C TYR A 290 -18.41 13.96 -12.92
N THR A 291 -18.39 14.67 -14.06
CA THR A 291 -18.24 14.12 -15.41
C THR A 291 -16.82 14.37 -15.92
N TYR A 292 -16.19 13.38 -16.57
CA TYR A 292 -14.81 13.37 -17.01
C TYR A 292 -14.67 13.15 -18.52
#